data_3691be671e862a04881684a22f51a7c1
#
_entry.id   3691be671e862a04881684a22f51a7c1
#
_cell.length_a   1.000
_cell.length_b   1.000
_cell.length_c   1.000
_cell.angle_alpha   90.00
_cell.angle_beta   90.00
_cell.angle_gamma   90.00
#
_symmetry.space_group_name_H-M   'P 1'
#
loop_
_entity.id
_entity.type
_entity.pdbx_description
1 polymer ?
#
loop_
_entity_poly.entity_id
_entity_poly.type
_entity_poly.pdbx_seq_one_letter_code
_entity_poly.pdbx_strand_id
1 'polypeptide(L)'
;MALHFELVTPEKLVRSEDVHMVVVPGTEGDFGVLEGHAPLMTVIRTGELTVYSSATSVAARIRVEGGFAEVNERGLTVLAEAVSEAA
;
A
#
# COMPACT_ATOMS: atom_id res chain seq x y z
N MET A 1 -11.92 -8.36 10.07
CA MET A 1 -11.91 -8.41 8.61
C MET A 1 -10.64 -7.77 8.12
N ALA A 2 -10.13 -8.22 7.00
CA ALA A 2 -8.80 -7.85 6.56
C ALA A 2 -8.82 -7.27 5.16
N LEU A 3 -7.91 -6.33 4.92
CA LEU A 3 -7.64 -5.77 3.60
C LEU A 3 -6.59 -6.66 2.94
N HIS A 4 -6.86 -7.14 1.73
CA HIS A 4 -5.84 -7.84 0.97
C HIS A 4 -4.93 -6.80 0.33
N PHE A 5 -3.63 -6.90 0.59
CA PHE A 5 -2.64 -5.95 0.12
C PHE A 5 -1.61 -6.65 -0.76
N GLU A 6 -1.37 -6.09 -1.94
CA GLU A 6 -0.32 -6.53 -2.85
C GLU A 6 0.58 -5.37 -3.21
N LEU A 7 1.88 -5.59 -3.14
CA LEU A 7 2.89 -4.63 -3.54
C LEU A 7 3.71 -5.27 -4.67
N VAL A 8 3.71 -4.60 -5.82
CA VAL A 8 4.30 -5.13 -7.04
C VAL A 8 5.28 -4.12 -7.62
N THR A 9 6.42 -4.61 -8.08
CA THR A 9 7.34 -3.81 -8.90
C THR A 9 7.37 -4.42 -10.31
N PRO A 10 7.97 -3.74 -11.30
CA PRO A 10 8.08 -4.31 -12.64
C PRO A 10 8.78 -5.67 -12.67
N GLU A 11 9.59 -5.96 -11.68
CA GLU A 11 10.38 -7.19 -11.64
C GLU A 11 9.66 -8.34 -10.95
N LYS A 12 8.83 -8.04 -9.92
CA LYS A 12 8.25 -9.13 -9.11
C LYS A 12 7.13 -8.64 -8.21
N LEU A 13 6.40 -9.61 -7.68
CA LEU A 13 5.47 -9.40 -6.58
C LEU A 13 6.31 -9.36 -5.29
N VAL A 14 6.30 -8.23 -4.61
CA VAL A 14 7.11 -8.02 -3.40
C VAL A 14 6.38 -8.53 -2.15
N ARG A 15 5.08 -8.22 -2.05
CA ARG A 15 4.24 -8.66 -0.94
C ARG A 15 2.85 -9.00 -1.43
N SER A 16 2.25 -10.00 -0.80
CA SER A 16 0.85 -10.35 -0.98
C SER A 16 0.38 -10.90 0.36
N GLU A 17 -0.44 -10.15 1.08
CA GLU A 17 -0.84 -10.52 2.44
C GLU A 17 -2.12 -9.80 2.86
N ASP A 18 -2.78 -10.32 3.87
CA ASP A 18 -3.92 -9.64 4.48
C ASP A 18 -3.40 -8.77 5.62
N VAL A 19 -3.88 -7.53 5.66
CA VAL A 19 -3.43 -6.54 6.65
C VAL A 19 -4.64 -5.78 7.20
N HIS A 20 -4.42 -4.98 8.23
CA HIS A 20 -5.49 -4.17 8.81
C HIS A 20 -5.71 -2.89 8.00
N MET A 21 -4.64 -2.19 7.69
CA MET A 21 -4.69 -0.90 7.00
C MET A 21 -3.34 -0.61 6.34
N VAL A 22 -3.37 0.14 5.25
CA VAL A 22 -2.15 0.65 4.62
C VAL A 22 -2.31 2.15 4.44
N VAL A 23 -1.32 2.92 4.89
CA VAL A 23 -1.25 4.35 4.60
C VAL A 23 -0.37 4.54 3.37
N VAL A 24 -0.93 5.18 2.36
CA VAL A 24 -0.32 5.30 1.03
C VAL A 24 0.11 6.76 0.80
N PRO A 25 1.34 7.00 0.29
CA PRO A 25 1.80 8.36 0.01
C PRO A 25 1.26 8.86 -1.34
N GLY A 26 0.03 9.35 -1.34
CA GLY A 26 -0.59 9.91 -2.53
C GLY A 26 0.02 11.25 -2.92
N THR A 27 -0.08 11.62 -4.19
CA THR A 27 0.47 12.91 -4.67
C THR A 27 -0.25 14.10 -4.05
N GLU A 28 -1.49 13.92 -3.61
CA GLU A 28 -2.27 14.99 -2.98
C GLU A 28 -2.32 14.86 -1.46
N GLY A 29 -1.54 13.96 -0.91
CA GLY A 29 -1.46 13.70 0.52
C GLY A 29 -1.57 12.22 0.83
N ASP A 30 -1.14 11.85 2.03
CA ASP A 30 -1.22 10.47 2.48
C ASP A 30 -2.69 10.11 2.74
N PHE A 31 -3.05 8.85 2.44
CA PHE A 31 -4.40 8.39 2.73
C PHE A 31 -4.34 6.94 3.22
N GLY A 32 -5.27 6.61 4.11
CA GLY A 32 -5.36 5.27 4.67
C GLY A 32 -6.39 4.43 3.92
N VAL A 33 -6.05 3.17 3.68
CA VAL A 33 -6.95 2.22 3.03
C VAL A 33 -7.27 1.10 4.01
N LEU A 34 -8.55 0.93 4.27
CA LEU A 34 -9.10 -0.16 5.08
C LEU A 34 -9.95 -1.06 4.19
N GLU A 35 -10.29 -2.23 4.69
CA GLU A 35 -11.23 -3.10 3.98
C GLU A 35 -12.53 -2.33 3.70
N GLY A 36 -13.08 -2.52 2.52
CA GLY A 36 -14.32 -1.85 2.13
C GLY A 36 -14.14 -0.43 1.61
N HIS A 37 -12.90 0.04 1.49
CA HIS A 37 -12.64 1.35 0.91
C HIS A 37 -13.23 1.44 -0.50
N ALA A 38 -13.82 2.59 -0.84
CA ALA A 38 -14.38 2.81 -2.16
C ALA A 38 -13.31 2.66 -3.25
N PRO A 39 -13.67 2.14 -4.41
CA PRO A 39 -12.72 1.99 -5.51
C PRO A 39 -12.02 3.30 -5.84
N LEU A 40 -10.71 3.22 -6.05
CA LEU A 40 -9.88 4.39 -6.28
C LEU A 40 -8.65 3.97 -7.07
N MET A 41 -8.19 4.84 -7.97
CA MET A 41 -6.88 4.69 -8.59
C MET A 41 -6.20 6.05 -8.50
N THR A 42 -4.97 6.07 -8.02
CA THR A 42 -4.24 7.31 -7.85
C THR A 42 -2.75 7.12 -8.06
N VAL A 43 -2.09 8.19 -8.44
CA VAL A 43 -0.64 8.22 -8.56
C VAL A 43 -0.06 8.41 -7.16
N ILE A 44 1.00 7.68 -6.85
CA ILE A 44 1.69 7.85 -5.58
C ILE A 44 3.01 8.59 -5.80
N ARG A 45 3.40 9.34 -4.76
CA ARG A 45 4.71 10.02 -4.75
C ARG A 45 5.73 9.11 -4.10
N THR A 46 7.00 9.43 -4.31
CA THR A 46 8.07 8.77 -3.55
C THR A 46 7.86 9.06 -2.07
N GLY A 47 7.80 8.03 -1.27
CA GLY A 47 7.51 8.14 0.15
C GLY A 47 7.42 6.77 0.79
N GLU A 48 6.79 6.72 1.94
CA GLU A 48 6.72 5.50 2.73
C GLU A 48 5.30 4.96 2.81
N LEU A 49 5.15 3.68 2.49
CA LEU A 49 3.95 2.92 2.79
C LEU A 49 4.05 2.46 4.24
N THR A 50 3.00 2.67 5.01
CA THR A 50 2.94 2.13 6.37
C THR A 50 1.86 1.08 6.42
N VAL A 51 2.25 -0.15 6.73
CA VAL A 51 1.36 -1.30 6.79
C VAL A 51 1.04 -1.61 8.24
N TYR A 52 -0.23 -1.66 8.57
CA TYR A 52 -0.70 -1.93 9.92
C TYR A 52 -1.27 -3.33 10.04
N SER A 53 -0.80 -4.08 11.03
CA SER A 53 -1.35 -5.40 11.35
C SER A 53 -2.59 -5.29 12.23
N SER A 54 -2.75 -4.18 12.95
CA SER A 54 -3.93 -3.86 13.75
C SER A 54 -4.08 -2.35 13.82
N ALA A 55 -5.12 -1.87 14.49
CA ALA A 55 -5.37 -0.43 14.58
C ALA A 55 -4.21 0.36 15.19
N THR A 56 -3.37 -0.28 15.99
CA THR A 56 -2.28 0.40 16.70
C THR A 56 -0.90 -0.17 16.44
N SER A 57 -0.79 -1.24 15.64
CA SER A 57 0.49 -1.92 15.42
C SER A 57 0.94 -1.82 13.98
N VAL A 58 2.09 -1.21 13.78
CA VAL A 58 2.73 -1.13 12.46
C VAL A 58 3.47 -2.43 12.21
N ALA A 59 3.13 -3.11 11.11
CA ALA A 59 3.79 -4.35 10.72
C ALA A 59 5.02 -4.09 9.85
N ALA A 60 4.96 -3.05 9.00
CA ALA A 60 6.06 -2.76 8.09
C ALA A 60 6.01 -1.32 7.63
N ARG A 61 7.18 -0.77 7.33
CA ARG A 61 7.32 0.50 6.63
C ARG A 61 8.16 0.24 5.40
N ILE A 62 7.63 0.60 4.25
CA ILE A 62 8.25 0.27 2.97
C ILE A 62 8.39 1.55 2.17
N ARG A 63 9.61 1.92 1.84
CA ARG A 63 9.84 3.07 0.98
C ARG A 63 9.54 2.68 -0.46
N VAL A 64 8.72 3.50 -1.13
CA VAL A 64 8.35 3.29 -2.53
C VAL A 64 8.76 4.51 -3.35
N GLU A 65 9.11 4.27 -4.60
CA GLU A 65 9.51 5.34 -5.51
C GLU A 65 8.52 5.36 -6.67
N GLY A 66 7.56 6.27 -6.57
CA GLY A 66 6.59 6.48 -7.63
C GLY A 66 5.69 5.29 -7.91
N GLY A 67 4.73 5.48 -8.77
CA GLY A 67 3.83 4.43 -9.23
C GLY A 67 2.37 4.75 -9.01
N PHE A 68 1.56 3.72 -8.81
CA PHE A 68 0.12 3.84 -8.68
C PHE A 68 -0.38 3.00 -7.51
N ALA A 69 -1.49 3.44 -6.94
CA ALA A 69 -2.24 2.62 -5.99
C ALA A 69 -3.65 2.44 -6.54
N GLU A 70 -4.15 1.22 -6.48
CA GLU A 70 -5.49 0.90 -6.92
C GLU A 70 -6.23 0.17 -5.81
N VAL A 71 -7.43 0.67 -5.48
CA VAL A 71 -8.33 0.02 -4.53
C VAL A 71 -9.52 -0.51 -5.31
N ASN A 72 -9.85 -1.78 -5.11
CA ASN A 72 -11.03 -2.40 -5.71
C ASN A 72 -11.60 -3.45 -4.75
N GLU A 73 -12.54 -4.27 -5.23
CA GLU A 73 -13.18 -5.28 -4.39
C GLU A 73 -12.20 -6.30 -3.80
N ARG A 74 -11.09 -6.54 -4.48
CA ARG A 74 -10.08 -7.49 -4.02
C ARG A 74 -9.19 -6.92 -2.93
N GLY A 75 -9.10 -5.58 -2.84
CA GLY A 75 -8.26 -4.91 -1.87
C GLY A 75 -7.42 -3.83 -2.49
N LEU A 76 -6.21 -3.65 -1.96
CA LEU A 76 -5.27 -2.63 -2.40
C LEU A 76 -4.11 -3.26 -3.16
N THR A 77 -3.83 -2.73 -4.36
CA THR A 77 -2.63 -3.08 -5.11
C THR A 77 -1.80 -1.82 -5.29
N VAL A 78 -0.54 -1.87 -4.90
CA VAL A 78 0.41 -0.79 -5.13
C VAL A 78 1.43 -1.26 -6.15
N LEU A 79 1.52 -0.50 -7.25
CA LEU A 79 2.52 -0.74 -8.30
C LEU A 79 3.57 0.35 -8.15
N ALA A 80 4.75 -0.03 -7.68
CA ALA A 80 5.84 0.90 -7.43
C ALA A 80 6.98 0.65 -8.40
N GLU A 81 7.69 1.71 -8.78
CA GLU A 81 8.85 1.56 -9.66
C GLU A 81 9.99 0.88 -8.93
N ALA A 82 10.17 1.20 -7.65
CA ALA A 82 11.19 0.58 -6.82
C ALA A 82 10.72 0.60 -5.36
N VAL A 83 11.19 -0.37 -4.59
CA VAL A 83 10.85 -0.46 -3.16
C VAL A 83 12.09 -0.80 -2.36
N SER A 84 12.10 -0.34 -1.09
CA SER A 84 13.06 -0.84 -0.11
C SER A 84 12.37 -0.87 1.25
N GLU A 85 12.50 -1.98 1.96
CA GLU A 85 11.90 -2.11 3.28
C GLU A 85 12.83 -1.56 4.33
N ALA A 86 12.25 -0.82 5.28
CA ALA A 86 13.00 -0.39 6.45
C ALA A 86 13.35 -1.60 7.29
N ALA A 87 14.57 -1.68 7.71
CA ALA A 87 15.05 -2.77 8.55
C ALA A 87 14.49 -2.61 9.97
#